data_9ba629b6efcd8f412ce2cb498ad711a1
#
_entry.id   9ba629b6efcd8f412ce2cb498ad711a1
#
_cell.length_a   1.000
_cell.length_b   1.000
_cell.length_c   1.000
_cell.angle_alpha   90.00
_cell.angle_beta   90.00
_cell.angle_gamma   90.00
#
_symmetry.space_group_name_H-M   'P 1'
#
loop_
_entity.id
_entity.type
_entity.pdbx_description
1 polymer ?
#
loop_
_entity_poly.entity_id
_entity_poly.type
_entity_poly.pdbx_seq_one_letter_code
_entity_poly.pdbx_strand_id
1 'polypeptide(L)'
;IGAWTLSSDTGFTFANLRRHLLSRIDLIPAMRRRLVEVPLGIDHPCWVEDPEFDVDRHMHRHLLDGTRDTAELQRFVGEFAAKHLDRGRPLWDLVLVEGLSDGRVAVLLKMHHCTVDGVSGMDVIVSLLDFSPTPERYPVSVDWMPGRVPTALEVIAGATWTRLSQPLRPVRALADAAHS
;
A
#
# COMPACT_ATOMS: atom_id res chain seq x y z
N ILE A 1 8.67 4.68 -4.80
CA ILE A 1 8.77 3.41 -5.52
C ILE A 1 9.96 2.64 -5.00
N GLY A 2 9.76 1.36 -4.70
CA GLY A 2 10.81 0.37 -4.48
C GLY A 2 10.96 -0.50 -5.73
N ALA A 3 12.20 -0.86 -6.05
CA ALA A 3 12.51 -1.77 -7.15
C ALA A 3 13.58 -2.78 -6.70
N TRP A 4 13.32 -4.05 -6.92
CA TRP A 4 14.22 -5.14 -6.57
C TRP A 4 14.42 -6.06 -7.76
N THR A 5 15.65 -6.48 -8.01
CA THR A 5 15.95 -7.52 -8.99
C THR A 5 16.26 -8.82 -8.27
N LEU A 6 15.70 -9.91 -8.75
CA LEU A 6 15.82 -11.25 -8.17
C LEU A 6 16.40 -12.20 -9.19
N SER A 7 17.23 -13.15 -8.74
CA SER A 7 17.75 -14.23 -9.60
C SER A 7 16.61 -15.16 -10.03
N SER A 8 16.61 -15.58 -11.28
CA SER A 8 15.65 -16.55 -11.81
C SER A 8 15.89 -17.99 -11.31
N ASP A 9 17.06 -18.27 -10.75
CA ASP A 9 17.43 -19.61 -10.26
C ASP A 9 16.54 -20.11 -9.10
N THR A 10 15.74 -19.19 -8.51
CA THR A 10 14.84 -19.48 -7.42
C THR A 10 13.46 -20.02 -7.83
N GLY A 11 13.19 -20.16 -9.14
CA GLY A 11 11.84 -20.50 -9.63
C GLY A 11 10.78 -19.47 -9.24
N PHE A 12 11.16 -18.19 -9.12
CA PHE A 12 10.29 -17.11 -8.72
C PHE A 12 9.26 -16.83 -9.80
N THR A 13 7.99 -17.00 -9.46
CA THR A 13 6.86 -16.83 -10.38
C THR A 13 5.88 -15.79 -9.85
N PHE A 14 5.04 -15.24 -10.73
CA PHE A 14 3.95 -14.36 -10.34
C PHE A 14 3.02 -15.00 -9.29
N ALA A 15 2.73 -16.29 -9.42
CA ALA A 15 1.92 -17.03 -8.45
C ALA A 15 2.59 -17.10 -7.06
N ASN A 16 3.91 -17.26 -7.03
CA ASN A 16 4.68 -17.27 -5.78
C ASN A 16 4.71 -15.87 -5.15
N LEU A 17 4.92 -14.82 -5.94
CA LEU A 17 4.85 -13.44 -5.48
C LEU A 17 3.48 -13.10 -4.90
N ARG A 18 2.41 -13.49 -5.59
CA ARG A 18 1.03 -13.29 -5.14
C ARG A 18 0.77 -13.99 -3.80
N ARG A 19 1.17 -15.25 -3.69
CA ARG A 19 1.01 -16.03 -2.44
C ARG A 19 1.81 -15.40 -1.31
N HIS A 20 3.01 -14.96 -1.58
CA HIS A 20 3.86 -14.29 -0.61
C HIS A 20 3.21 -13.00 -0.10
N LEU A 21 2.73 -12.14 -1.01
CA LEU A 21 2.03 -10.91 -0.65
C LEU A 21 0.79 -11.19 0.20
N LEU A 22 -0.06 -12.15 -0.20
CA LEU A 22 -1.26 -12.51 0.54
C LEU A 22 -0.96 -13.03 1.95
N SER A 23 0.16 -13.73 2.15
CA SER A 23 0.55 -14.20 3.47
C SER A 23 1.02 -13.09 4.42
N ARG A 24 1.29 -11.89 3.90
CA ARG A 24 1.86 -10.76 4.67
C ARG A 24 1.00 -9.51 4.69
N ILE A 25 -0.03 -9.47 3.86
CA ILE A 25 -0.85 -8.27 3.71
C ILE A 25 -1.55 -7.85 5.01
N ASP A 26 -1.81 -8.80 5.90
CA ASP A 26 -2.38 -8.55 7.23
C ASP A 26 -1.42 -7.78 8.14
N LEU A 27 -0.11 -7.88 7.89
CA LEU A 27 0.90 -7.12 8.59
C LEU A 27 0.94 -5.65 8.15
N ILE A 28 0.29 -5.33 7.02
CA ILE A 28 0.33 -4.01 6.40
C ILE A 28 -1.10 -3.51 6.12
N PRO A 29 -1.86 -3.12 7.15
CA PRO A 29 -3.25 -2.69 6.98
C PRO A 29 -3.43 -1.56 5.95
N ALA A 30 -2.42 -0.71 5.76
CA ALA A 30 -2.42 0.36 4.77
C ALA A 30 -2.63 -0.15 3.33
N MET A 31 -2.24 -1.38 3.02
CA MET A 31 -2.44 -1.97 1.69
C MET A 31 -3.89 -2.38 1.40
N ARG A 32 -4.77 -2.39 2.40
CA ARG A 32 -6.20 -2.69 2.25
C ARG A 32 -7.10 -1.48 2.49
N ARG A 33 -6.51 -0.32 2.77
CA ARG A 33 -7.26 0.91 3.04
C ARG A 33 -7.28 1.83 1.83
N ARG A 34 -8.43 2.42 1.56
CA ARG A 34 -8.60 3.47 0.56
C ARG A 34 -8.99 4.79 1.19
N LEU A 35 -8.79 5.87 0.46
CA LEU A 35 -9.23 7.20 0.87
C LEU A 35 -10.72 7.38 0.59
N VAL A 36 -11.43 7.94 1.57
CA VAL A 36 -12.78 8.47 1.39
C VAL A 36 -12.74 9.97 1.61
N GLU A 37 -13.10 10.71 0.57
CA GLU A 37 -13.16 12.16 0.65
C GLU A 37 -14.36 12.61 1.48
N VAL A 38 -14.14 13.64 2.31
CA VAL A 38 -15.23 14.26 3.06
C VAL A 38 -16.03 15.16 2.10
N PRO A 39 -17.36 14.99 1.97
CA PRO A 39 -18.17 15.83 1.11
C PRO A 39 -17.95 17.32 1.39
N LEU A 40 -17.99 18.13 0.32
CA LEU A 40 -17.77 19.58 0.34
C LEU A 40 -16.36 20.00 0.81
N GLY A 41 -15.42 19.06 1.00
CA GLY A 41 -14.07 19.38 1.45
C GLY A 41 -14.00 20.03 2.83
N ILE A 42 -14.99 19.76 3.69
CA ILE A 42 -15.06 20.36 5.04
C ILE A 42 -14.02 19.80 6.00
N ASP A 43 -13.40 18.67 5.69
CA ASP A 43 -12.31 18.09 6.49
C ASP A 43 -11.38 17.26 5.59
N HIS A 44 -10.30 16.74 6.19
CA HIS A 44 -9.36 15.86 5.52
C HIS A 44 -10.00 14.52 5.15
N PRO A 45 -9.57 13.89 4.03
CA PRO A 45 -9.97 12.53 3.70
C PRO A 45 -9.66 11.55 4.82
N CYS A 46 -10.49 10.55 4.98
CA CYS A 46 -10.27 9.49 5.98
C CYS A 46 -9.92 8.15 5.31
N TRP A 47 -9.11 7.37 6.01
CA TRP A 47 -8.74 6.02 5.60
C TRP A 47 -9.82 5.04 6.08
N VAL A 48 -10.34 4.24 5.15
CA VAL A 48 -11.29 3.18 5.45
C VAL A 48 -10.79 1.87 4.85
N GLU A 49 -11.09 0.75 5.47
CA GLU A 49 -10.86 -0.55 4.85
C GLU A 49 -11.74 -0.67 3.60
N ASP A 50 -11.14 -1.12 2.50
CA ASP A 50 -11.86 -1.28 1.24
C ASP A 50 -12.62 -2.61 1.23
N PRO A 51 -13.97 -2.61 1.26
CA PRO A 51 -14.75 -3.84 1.26
C PRO A 51 -14.65 -4.62 -0.07
N GLU A 52 -14.23 -3.93 -1.14
CA GLU A 52 -14.04 -4.52 -2.46
C GLU A 52 -12.55 -4.80 -2.76
N PHE A 53 -11.71 -4.83 -1.70
CA PHE A 53 -10.31 -5.09 -1.88
C PHE A 53 -10.06 -6.44 -2.58
N ASP A 54 -9.34 -6.36 -3.69
CA ASP A 54 -8.91 -7.50 -4.47
C ASP A 54 -7.44 -7.31 -4.86
N VAL A 55 -6.58 -8.17 -4.36
CA VAL A 55 -5.13 -8.12 -4.61
C VAL A 55 -4.81 -8.18 -6.11
N ASP A 56 -5.63 -8.88 -6.89
CA ASP A 56 -5.40 -9.06 -8.33
C ASP A 56 -5.62 -7.76 -9.14
N ARG A 57 -6.31 -6.78 -8.56
CA ARG A 57 -6.43 -5.43 -9.15
C ARG A 57 -5.18 -4.56 -8.96
N HIS A 58 -4.26 -5.00 -8.10
CA HIS A 58 -3.05 -4.27 -7.73
C HIS A 58 -1.78 -4.96 -8.23
N MET A 59 -1.88 -6.23 -8.67
CA MET A 59 -0.75 -7.01 -9.11
C MET A 59 -0.75 -7.19 -10.63
N HIS A 60 0.36 -6.86 -11.26
CA HIS A 60 0.49 -6.87 -12.70
C HIS A 60 1.73 -7.66 -13.14
N ARG A 61 1.73 -8.13 -14.38
CA ARG A 61 2.90 -8.69 -15.05
C ARG A 61 3.28 -7.80 -16.23
N HIS A 62 4.57 -7.65 -16.45
CA HIS A 62 5.10 -7.00 -17.63
C HIS A 62 6.25 -7.83 -18.18
N LEU A 63 6.20 -8.11 -19.48
CA LEU A 63 7.27 -8.81 -20.19
C LEU A 63 8.04 -7.80 -21.02
N LEU A 64 9.35 -7.71 -20.80
CA LEU A 64 10.23 -6.93 -21.66
C LEU A 64 10.37 -7.65 -23.01
N ASP A 65 10.10 -6.96 -24.10
CA ASP A 65 10.07 -7.50 -25.46
C ASP A 65 11.05 -6.80 -26.43
N GLY A 66 11.71 -5.72 -25.95
CA GLY A 66 12.72 -4.97 -26.69
C GLY A 66 14.13 -5.49 -26.50
N THR A 67 15.03 -4.61 -26.06
CA THR A 67 16.46 -4.93 -25.80
C THR A 67 16.66 -5.84 -24.59
N ARG A 68 15.67 -5.89 -23.71
CA ARG A 68 15.64 -6.73 -22.51
C ARG A 68 16.81 -6.49 -21.55
N ASP A 69 17.35 -5.29 -21.61
CA ASP A 69 18.48 -4.83 -20.82
C ASP A 69 18.02 -3.91 -19.68
N THR A 70 19.00 -3.45 -18.91
CA THR A 70 18.74 -2.52 -17.78
C THR A 70 18.15 -1.19 -18.25
N ALA A 71 18.50 -0.73 -19.46
CA ALA A 71 17.98 0.56 -19.97
C ALA A 71 16.48 0.45 -20.30
N GLU A 72 16.04 -0.67 -20.87
CA GLU A 72 14.61 -0.93 -21.08
C GLU A 72 13.85 -1.03 -19.76
N LEU A 73 14.40 -1.76 -18.78
CA LEU A 73 13.82 -1.82 -17.44
C LEU A 73 13.69 -0.43 -16.82
N GLN A 74 14.72 0.41 -16.90
CA GLN A 74 14.70 1.78 -16.35
C GLN A 74 13.63 2.65 -17.02
N ARG A 75 13.46 2.53 -18.35
CA ARG A 75 12.40 3.22 -19.06
C ARG A 75 11.03 2.79 -18.55
N PHE A 76 10.79 1.48 -18.45
CA PHE A 76 9.54 0.95 -17.91
C PHE A 76 9.27 1.42 -16.46
N VAL A 77 10.30 1.44 -15.59
CA VAL A 77 10.21 1.97 -14.23
C VAL A 77 9.74 3.43 -14.26
N GLY A 78 10.30 4.25 -15.16
CA GLY A 78 9.91 5.66 -15.32
C GLY A 78 8.43 5.79 -15.76
N GLU A 79 8.01 5.01 -16.74
CA GLU A 79 6.62 4.99 -17.22
C GLU A 79 5.65 4.51 -16.14
N PHE A 80 6.00 3.46 -15.40
CA PHE A 80 5.22 2.94 -14.28
C PHE A 80 5.13 3.97 -13.15
N ALA A 81 6.23 4.68 -12.86
CA ALA A 81 6.27 5.73 -11.86
C ALA A 81 5.35 6.90 -12.20
N ALA A 82 5.30 7.29 -13.46
CA ALA A 82 4.53 8.45 -13.94
C ALA A 82 3.01 8.22 -13.94
N LYS A 83 2.54 6.97 -14.02
CA LYS A 83 1.10 6.68 -13.97
C LYS A 83 0.54 7.05 -12.60
N HIS A 84 -0.65 7.67 -12.58
CA HIS A 84 -1.34 7.92 -11.33
C HIS A 84 -1.95 6.63 -10.76
N LEU A 85 -1.94 6.51 -9.43
CA LEU A 85 -2.69 5.47 -8.73
C LEU A 85 -4.18 5.84 -8.71
N ASP A 86 -5.04 4.83 -8.83
CA ASP A 86 -6.49 5.00 -8.74
C ASP A 86 -6.88 5.31 -7.29
N ARG A 87 -7.48 6.49 -7.08
CA ARG A 87 -7.90 6.95 -5.74
C ARG A 87 -9.14 6.24 -5.21
N GLY A 88 -9.86 5.53 -6.05
CA GLY A 88 -11.04 4.74 -5.66
C GLY A 88 -10.70 3.43 -4.93
N ARG A 89 -9.42 3.08 -4.84
CA ARG A 89 -8.92 1.85 -4.23
C ARG A 89 -7.65 2.10 -3.42
N PRO A 90 -7.10 1.10 -2.70
CA PRO A 90 -5.82 1.22 -1.99
C PRO A 90 -4.71 1.75 -2.91
N LEU A 91 -3.93 2.70 -2.40
CA LEU A 91 -3.02 3.51 -3.21
C LEU A 91 -1.65 2.83 -3.39
N TRP A 92 -1.66 1.67 -4.03
CA TRP A 92 -0.45 0.94 -4.38
C TRP A 92 -0.66 0.08 -5.62
N ASP A 93 0.43 -0.20 -6.35
CA ASP A 93 0.50 -1.19 -7.43
C ASP A 93 1.83 -1.96 -7.34
N LEU A 94 1.81 -3.24 -7.69
CA LEU A 94 2.96 -4.12 -7.74
C LEU A 94 3.06 -4.74 -9.13
N VAL A 95 4.26 -4.71 -9.73
CA VAL A 95 4.51 -5.29 -11.05
C VAL A 95 5.68 -6.27 -10.96
N LEU A 96 5.47 -7.48 -11.48
CA LEU A 96 6.54 -8.40 -11.82
C LEU A 96 6.97 -8.13 -13.26
N VAL A 97 8.21 -7.72 -13.45
CA VAL A 97 8.84 -7.53 -14.76
C VAL A 97 9.70 -8.75 -15.07
N GLU A 98 9.37 -9.39 -16.16
CA GLU A 98 10.02 -10.60 -16.64
C GLU A 98 10.75 -10.32 -17.96
N GLY A 99 11.64 -11.21 -18.37
CA GLY A 99 12.27 -11.16 -19.68
C GLY A 99 13.60 -10.41 -19.72
N LEU A 100 14.22 -10.08 -18.59
CA LEU A 100 15.59 -9.55 -18.59
C LEU A 100 16.57 -10.52 -19.25
N SER A 101 17.49 -10.00 -20.07
CA SER A 101 18.45 -10.79 -20.88
C SER A 101 19.40 -11.63 -20.03
N ASP A 102 19.64 -11.23 -18.78
CA ASP A 102 20.46 -11.96 -17.81
C ASP A 102 19.65 -13.01 -17.01
N GLY A 103 18.38 -13.23 -17.38
CA GLY A 103 17.49 -14.20 -16.74
C GLY A 103 16.92 -13.74 -15.41
N ARG A 104 17.24 -12.54 -14.90
CA ARG A 104 16.63 -12.00 -13.68
C ARG A 104 15.20 -11.56 -13.93
N VAL A 105 14.48 -11.39 -12.86
CA VAL A 105 13.17 -10.73 -12.82
C VAL A 105 13.26 -9.48 -11.92
N ALA A 106 12.41 -8.50 -12.17
CA ALA A 106 12.32 -7.33 -11.30
C ALA A 106 10.92 -7.23 -10.68
N VAL A 107 10.87 -6.88 -9.39
CA VAL A 107 9.63 -6.57 -8.68
C VAL A 107 9.60 -5.08 -8.40
N LEU A 108 8.57 -4.40 -8.87
CA LEU A 108 8.36 -2.97 -8.66
C LEU A 108 7.14 -2.78 -7.76
N LEU A 109 7.33 -2.14 -6.62
CA LEU A 109 6.24 -1.71 -5.74
C LEU A 109 6.14 -0.19 -5.79
N LYS A 110 4.96 0.31 -6.12
CA LYS A 110 4.61 1.71 -6.08
C LYS A 110 3.53 1.93 -5.04
N MET A 111 3.77 2.84 -4.11
CA MET A 111 2.81 3.27 -3.10
C MET A 111 2.74 4.79 -3.09
N HIS A 112 1.56 5.33 -2.83
CA HIS A 112 1.41 6.77 -2.62
C HIS A 112 2.01 7.15 -1.27
N HIS A 113 2.71 8.28 -1.21
CA HIS A 113 3.41 8.71 0.01
C HIS A 113 2.50 8.83 1.23
N CYS A 114 1.25 9.26 1.04
CA CYS A 114 0.31 9.37 2.15
C CYS A 114 -0.11 8.02 2.79
N THR A 115 0.14 6.90 2.12
CA THR A 115 -0.18 5.56 2.63
C THR A 115 0.83 5.09 3.68
N VAL A 116 2.06 5.62 3.62
CA VAL A 116 3.19 5.25 4.48
C VAL A 116 3.53 6.36 5.47
N ASP A 117 2.52 7.15 5.86
CA ASP A 117 2.67 8.28 6.77
C ASP A 117 3.13 7.82 8.15
N GLY A 118 4.23 8.41 8.62
CA GLY A 118 4.75 8.33 9.99
C GLY A 118 5.35 7.00 10.45
N VAL A 119 4.88 5.86 9.97
CA VAL A 119 5.51 4.55 10.17
C VAL A 119 6.17 4.19 8.87
N SER A 120 7.36 4.53 8.79
CA SER A 120 8.32 4.41 7.72
C SER A 120 7.92 3.43 6.60
N GLY A 121 8.03 3.90 5.34
CA GLY A 121 8.01 3.00 4.17
C GLY A 121 8.96 1.81 4.32
N MET A 122 9.89 1.89 5.27
CA MET A 122 10.77 0.81 5.68
C MET A 122 10.00 -0.34 6.34
N ASP A 123 8.99 -0.06 7.18
CA ASP A 123 8.21 -1.14 7.83
C ASP A 123 7.39 -1.94 6.82
N VAL A 124 6.90 -1.28 5.76
CA VAL A 124 6.26 -1.97 4.62
C VAL A 124 7.27 -2.88 3.93
N ILE A 125 8.48 -2.38 3.66
CA ILE A 125 9.55 -3.15 3.00
C ILE A 125 9.96 -4.32 3.89
N VAL A 126 10.21 -4.08 5.18
CA VAL A 126 10.57 -5.12 6.17
C VAL A 126 9.48 -6.18 6.29
N SER A 127 8.20 -5.77 6.24
CA SER A 127 7.08 -6.70 6.30
C SER A 127 6.93 -7.53 5.02
N LEU A 128 7.31 -6.99 3.87
CA LEU A 128 7.19 -7.68 2.58
C LEU A 128 8.41 -8.54 2.23
N LEU A 129 9.59 -8.17 2.70
CA LEU A 129 10.83 -8.87 2.39
C LEU A 129 11.25 -9.78 3.53
N ASP A 130 11.85 -10.91 3.19
CA ASP A 130 12.53 -11.77 4.13
C ASP A 130 14.02 -11.42 4.20
N PHE A 131 14.57 -11.30 5.41
CA PHE A 131 16.00 -11.13 5.63
C PHE A 131 16.75 -12.49 5.70
N SER A 132 16.00 -13.59 5.54
CA SER A 132 16.53 -14.95 5.55
C SER A 132 16.25 -15.66 4.23
N PRO A 133 17.20 -16.47 3.72
CA PRO A 133 16.94 -17.31 2.55
C PRO A 133 15.89 -18.41 2.83
N THR A 134 15.57 -18.67 4.09
CA THR A 134 14.47 -19.55 4.52
C THR A 134 13.36 -18.69 5.11
N PRO A 135 12.40 -18.23 4.29
CA PRO A 135 11.36 -17.34 4.75
C PRO A 135 10.43 -18.02 5.76
N GLU A 136 10.00 -17.26 6.75
CA GLU A 136 8.91 -17.68 7.62
C GLU A 136 7.61 -17.79 6.80
N ARG A 137 6.94 -18.92 6.95
CA ARG A 137 5.64 -19.13 6.29
C ARG A 137 4.54 -18.57 7.18
N TYR A 138 3.99 -17.45 6.79
CA TYR A 138 2.76 -16.94 7.40
C TYR A 138 1.56 -17.62 6.74
N PRO A 139 0.56 -18.06 7.51
CA PRO A 139 -0.68 -18.56 6.94
C PRO A 139 -1.36 -17.43 6.16
N VAL A 140 -1.90 -17.73 4.99
CA VAL A 140 -2.75 -16.78 4.26
C VAL A 140 -4.04 -16.62 5.05
N SER A 141 -4.32 -15.40 5.50
CA SER A 141 -5.58 -15.09 6.18
C SER A 141 -6.74 -15.22 5.19
N VAL A 142 -7.63 -16.17 5.44
CA VAL A 142 -8.82 -16.42 4.61
C VAL A 142 -10.03 -15.67 5.15
N ASP A 143 -9.98 -15.22 6.40
CA ASP A 143 -11.13 -14.69 7.14
C ASP A 143 -11.09 -13.16 7.34
N TRP A 144 -10.37 -12.45 6.46
CA TRP A 144 -10.41 -10.99 6.56
C TRP A 144 -11.81 -10.47 6.22
N MET A 145 -12.43 -9.83 7.19
CA MET A 145 -13.70 -9.13 7.02
C MET A 145 -13.46 -7.62 7.11
N PRO A 146 -13.73 -6.86 6.05
CA PRO A 146 -13.58 -5.41 6.07
C PRO A 146 -14.57 -4.79 7.06
N GLY A 147 -14.14 -3.74 7.72
CA GLY A 147 -15.02 -2.89 8.49
C GLY A 147 -16.09 -2.23 7.61
N ARG A 148 -17.18 -1.77 8.22
CA ARG A 148 -18.22 -1.02 7.51
C ARG A 148 -17.68 0.32 6.99
N VAL A 149 -17.89 0.61 5.73
CA VAL A 149 -17.59 1.95 5.18
C VAL A 149 -18.58 2.96 5.79
N PRO A 150 -18.11 4.03 6.42
CA PRO A 150 -18.99 5.05 6.97
C PRO A 150 -19.78 5.73 5.86
N THR A 151 -21.04 6.04 6.13
CA THR A 151 -21.88 6.80 5.21
C THR A 151 -21.40 8.26 5.10
N ALA A 152 -21.77 8.95 4.04
CA ALA A 152 -21.44 10.36 3.86
C ALA A 152 -21.90 11.23 5.05
N LEU A 153 -23.06 10.92 5.63
CA LEU A 153 -23.57 11.63 6.81
C LEU A 153 -22.72 11.39 8.07
N GLU A 154 -22.25 10.17 8.28
CA GLU A 154 -21.36 9.84 9.39
C GLU A 154 -20.00 10.53 9.24
N VAL A 155 -19.47 10.57 8.02
CA VAL A 155 -18.22 11.27 7.72
C VAL A 155 -18.37 12.78 7.98
N ILE A 156 -19.45 13.39 7.53
CA ILE A 156 -19.76 14.81 7.78
C ILE A 156 -19.95 15.07 9.29
N ALA A 157 -20.72 14.24 9.98
CA ALA A 157 -20.95 14.40 11.43
C ALA A 157 -19.63 14.27 12.21
N GLY A 158 -18.78 13.31 11.87
CA GLY A 158 -17.45 13.15 12.47
C GLY A 158 -16.54 14.35 12.22
N ALA A 159 -16.49 14.84 10.99
CA ALA A 159 -15.72 16.01 10.59
C ALA A 159 -16.20 17.28 11.37
N THR A 160 -17.50 17.48 11.43
CA THR A 160 -18.11 18.62 12.14
C THR A 160 -17.79 18.55 13.64
N TRP A 161 -17.95 17.36 14.24
CA TRP A 161 -17.60 17.13 15.65
C TRP A 161 -16.13 17.42 15.94
N THR A 162 -15.24 16.91 15.10
CA THR A 162 -13.79 17.14 15.23
C THR A 162 -13.47 18.64 15.21
N ARG A 163 -14.05 19.40 14.28
CA ARG A 163 -13.84 20.85 14.19
C ARG A 163 -14.41 21.63 15.39
N LEU A 164 -15.58 21.26 15.86
CA LEU A 164 -16.19 21.89 17.02
C LEU A 164 -15.44 21.58 18.34
N SER A 165 -14.83 20.42 18.43
CA SER A 165 -14.06 20.00 19.62
C SER A 165 -12.59 20.46 19.61
N GLN A 166 -12.03 20.86 18.47
CA GLN A 166 -10.66 21.34 18.36
C GLN A 166 -10.32 22.55 19.26
N PRO A 167 -11.15 23.60 19.39
CA PRO A 167 -10.83 24.74 20.26
C PRO A 167 -10.78 24.38 21.75
N LEU A 168 -11.34 23.25 22.16
CA LEU A 168 -11.30 22.79 23.54
C LEU A 168 -10.06 21.97 23.89
N ARG A 169 -9.26 21.54 22.92
CA ARG A 169 -8.02 20.77 23.13
C ARG A 169 -6.96 21.52 23.93
N PRO A 170 -6.58 22.78 23.57
CA PRO A 170 -5.61 23.54 24.37
C PRO A 170 -6.10 23.85 25.79
N VAL A 171 -7.41 24.07 25.97
CA VAL A 171 -7.99 24.31 27.28
C VAL A 171 -7.90 23.07 28.17
N ARG A 172 -8.14 21.88 27.64
CA ARG A 172 -7.97 20.62 28.38
C ARG A 172 -6.50 20.36 28.73
N ALA A 173 -5.58 20.55 27.77
CA ALA A 173 -4.15 20.40 28.03
C ALA A 173 -3.63 21.36 29.13
N LEU A 174 -4.16 22.60 29.21
CA LEU A 174 -3.83 23.55 30.24
C LEU A 174 -4.46 23.16 31.61
N ALA A 175 -5.67 22.59 31.62
CA ALA A 175 -6.31 22.09 32.82
C ALA A 175 -5.55 20.88 33.41
N ASP A 176 -5.11 19.96 32.55
CA ASP A 176 -4.32 18.78 32.96
C ASP A 176 -2.94 19.17 33.49
N ALA A 177 -2.30 20.17 32.88
CA ALA A 177 -1.00 20.69 33.33
C ALA A 177 -1.09 21.49 34.66
N ALA A 178 -2.27 22.01 35.00
CA ALA A 178 -2.50 22.74 36.28
C ALA A 178 -2.81 21.80 37.46
N HIS A 179 -3.02 20.51 37.20
CA HIS A 179 -3.30 19.46 38.19
C HIS A 179 -2.13 18.51 38.45
N SER A 180 -0.99 18.71 37.76
CA SER A 180 0.27 17.97 37.91
C SER A 180 1.32 18.86 38.58
#